data_b1590ee12c1d3bf887c06af2c56cb52c
#
_entry.id   b1590ee12c1d3bf887c06af2c56cb52c
#
_cell.length_a   1.000
_cell.length_b   1.000
_cell.length_c   1.000
_cell.angle_alpha   90.00
_cell.angle_beta   90.00
_cell.angle_gamma   90.00
#
_symmetry.space_group_name_H-M   'P 1'
#
loop_
_entity.id
_entity.type
_entity.pdbx_description
1 polymer ?
#
loop_
_entity_poly.entity_id
_entity_poly.type
_entity_poly.pdbx_seq_one_letter_code
_entity_poly.pdbx_strand_id
1 'polypeptide(L)'
;MTLPDLYDRALRFEFLSIEEGVFLYENAPVADLMFVADERRKKQVPHGKVTWQIDRNVNTTNVCIANCKFCNFYRIPGHPEAYITEMPTYREKIRETIKYGGDQLLLQGGHHPQLGLDFYVKTFRQIKQEFPNIKLHALGPPEVAHITKLEKSTHREVLTSLKEAGLDSLPGAGAEILVDRVRRLISKGKCGADEWLAIMHEAHKLNITTSATMMFGHVETIRERFEHLVKIREVQAKKPEHAKGFLAFIPWTFQDVDTLLAKIRGVHNLTTAEEYIRMIALSRIMLPTIKNIQASWLTVGKQTAQVCLHAGANDFGSIMIEENVVSAAGAPHRFTYKTIQDAITEAGFEPQLRNQQYEWRE
;
A
#
# COMPACT_ATOMS: atom_id res chain seq x y z
N MET A 1 5.75 -24.69 -21.61
CA MET A 1 5.03 -23.50 -21.06
C MET A 1 4.34 -22.82 -22.23
N THR A 2 3.01 -22.76 -22.20
CA THR A 2 2.20 -22.07 -23.22
C THR A 2 1.25 -21.08 -22.56
N LEU A 3 0.83 -20.04 -23.27
CA LEU A 3 -0.11 -19.05 -22.73
C LEU A 3 -1.45 -19.69 -22.33
N PRO A 4 -2.11 -20.54 -23.15
CA PRO A 4 -3.37 -21.18 -22.77
C PRO A 4 -3.28 -22.00 -21.48
N ASP A 5 -2.20 -22.78 -21.28
CA ASP A 5 -1.99 -23.56 -20.06
C ASP A 5 -1.89 -22.64 -18.82
N LEU A 6 -1.16 -21.54 -18.93
CA LEU A 6 -1.02 -20.58 -17.82
C LEU A 6 -2.32 -19.84 -17.52
N TYR A 7 -3.12 -19.51 -18.54
CA TYR A 7 -4.46 -18.90 -18.34
C TYR A 7 -5.39 -19.87 -17.63
N ASP A 8 -5.43 -21.14 -18.05
CA ASP A 8 -6.27 -22.16 -17.42
C ASP A 8 -5.88 -22.38 -15.95
N ARG A 9 -4.58 -22.47 -15.66
CA ARG A 9 -4.06 -22.60 -14.29
C ARG A 9 -4.39 -21.35 -13.45
N ALA A 10 -4.24 -20.17 -14.02
CA ALA A 10 -4.64 -18.93 -13.39
C ALA A 10 -6.14 -18.93 -13.04
N LEU A 11 -7.02 -19.33 -13.96
CA LEU A 11 -8.47 -19.41 -13.74
C LEU A 11 -8.88 -20.45 -12.68
N ARG A 12 -8.04 -21.46 -12.41
CA ARG A 12 -8.16 -22.42 -11.31
C ARG A 12 -7.53 -21.93 -9.99
N PHE A 13 -7.01 -20.70 -9.95
CA PHE A 13 -6.35 -20.11 -8.76
C PHE A 13 -5.05 -20.84 -8.35
N GLU A 14 -4.40 -21.52 -9.25
CA GLU A 14 -3.10 -22.13 -9.00
C GLU A 14 -2.01 -21.07 -8.82
N PHE A 15 -1.01 -21.39 -8.00
CA PHE A 15 0.16 -20.55 -7.85
C PHE A 15 1.08 -20.68 -9.05
N LEU A 16 1.32 -19.57 -9.73
CA LEU A 16 2.31 -19.50 -10.81
C LEU A 16 3.68 -19.17 -10.24
N SER A 17 4.74 -19.68 -10.86
CA SER A 17 6.13 -19.39 -10.48
C SER A 17 6.55 -17.98 -10.93
N ILE A 18 7.75 -17.54 -10.50
CA ILE A 18 8.37 -16.29 -10.96
C ILE A 18 8.57 -16.34 -12.48
N GLU A 19 9.11 -17.45 -12.99
CA GLU A 19 9.37 -17.65 -14.40
C GLU A 19 8.10 -17.63 -15.25
N GLU A 20 7.02 -18.22 -14.74
CA GLU A 20 5.71 -18.19 -15.39
C GLU A 20 5.11 -16.79 -15.40
N GLY A 21 5.29 -16.03 -14.32
CA GLY A 21 4.88 -14.62 -14.26
C GLY A 21 5.66 -13.75 -15.27
N VAL A 22 6.99 -13.91 -15.34
CA VAL A 22 7.83 -13.22 -16.32
C VAL A 22 7.41 -13.61 -17.76
N PHE A 23 7.18 -14.87 -18.01
CA PHE A 23 6.72 -15.35 -19.33
C PHE A 23 5.38 -14.72 -19.74
N LEU A 24 4.41 -14.64 -18.81
CA LEU A 24 3.14 -13.95 -19.06
C LEU A 24 3.35 -12.45 -19.34
N TYR A 25 4.22 -11.80 -18.58
CA TYR A 25 4.52 -10.38 -18.79
C TYR A 25 5.09 -10.09 -20.19
N GLU A 26 6.01 -10.93 -20.65
CA GLU A 26 6.74 -10.73 -21.91
C GLU A 26 5.94 -11.17 -23.14
N ASN A 27 5.08 -12.18 -23.04
CA ASN A 27 4.49 -12.85 -24.19
C ASN A 27 2.95 -12.69 -24.29
N ALA A 28 2.25 -12.43 -23.18
CA ALA A 28 0.81 -12.36 -23.20
C ALA A 28 0.30 -11.00 -23.74
N PRO A 29 -0.66 -10.97 -24.67
CA PRO A 29 -1.39 -9.75 -25.00
C PRO A 29 -2.05 -9.15 -23.74
N VAL A 30 -2.04 -7.84 -23.60
CA VAL A 30 -2.66 -7.18 -22.43
C VAL A 30 -4.15 -7.50 -22.34
N ALA A 31 -4.85 -7.60 -23.47
CA ALA A 31 -6.27 -7.92 -23.51
C ALA A 31 -6.57 -9.32 -22.92
N ASP A 32 -5.73 -10.31 -23.18
CA ASP A 32 -5.89 -11.66 -22.63
C ASP A 32 -5.67 -11.64 -21.11
N LEU A 33 -4.62 -10.93 -20.65
CA LEU A 33 -4.36 -10.77 -19.22
C LEU A 33 -5.52 -10.08 -18.51
N MET A 34 -6.09 -9.03 -19.10
CA MET A 34 -7.26 -8.32 -18.58
C MET A 34 -8.45 -9.28 -18.46
N PHE A 35 -8.73 -10.06 -19.51
CA PHE A 35 -9.82 -11.03 -19.50
C PHE A 35 -9.65 -12.07 -18.38
N VAL A 36 -8.49 -12.71 -18.29
CA VAL A 36 -8.20 -13.73 -17.26
C VAL A 36 -8.31 -13.13 -15.85
N ALA A 37 -7.76 -11.92 -15.66
CA ALA A 37 -7.79 -11.22 -14.37
C ALA A 37 -9.22 -10.79 -13.98
N ASP A 38 -10.04 -10.35 -14.93
CA ASP A 38 -11.43 -9.96 -14.67
C ASP A 38 -12.31 -11.17 -14.34
N GLU A 39 -12.13 -12.30 -15.04
CA GLU A 39 -12.82 -13.55 -14.71
C GLU A 39 -12.45 -14.04 -13.29
N ARG A 40 -11.20 -13.88 -12.87
CA ARG A 40 -10.79 -14.15 -11.48
C ARG A 40 -11.43 -13.20 -10.50
N ARG A 41 -11.45 -11.90 -10.81
CA ARG A 41 -12.11 -10.87 -9.99
C ARG A 41 -13.59 -11.23 -9.78
N LYS A 42 -14.32 -11.58 -10.83
CA LYS A 42 -15.73 -11.99 -10.75
C LYS A 42 -15.95 -13.17 -9.81
N LYS A 43 -15.04 -14.16 -9.81
CA LYS A 43 -15.10 -15.29 -8.88
C LYS A 43 -14.76 -14.91 -7.44
N GLN A 44 -13.81 -14.02 -7.21
CA GLN A 44 -13.37 -13.61 -5.85
C GLN A 44 -14.27 -12.56 -5.22
N VAL A 45 -14.84 -11.66 -6.00
CA VAL A 45 -15.71 -10.55 -5.60
C VAL A 45 -16.95 -10.48 -6.51
N PRO A 46 -17.90 -11.41 -6.34
CA PRO A 46 -18.98 -11.64 -7.31
C PRO A 46 -20.06 -10.55 -7.34
N HIS A 47 -20.05 -9.61 -6.40
CA HIS A 47 -21.11 -8.61 -6.25
C HIS A 47 -21.10 -7.46 -7.27
N GLY A 48 -20.10 -7.39 -8.17
CA GLY A 48 -20.03 -6.34 -9.21
C GLY A 48 -19.78 -4.91 -8.70
N LYS A 49 -19.52 -4.74 -7.41
CA LYS A 49 -19.23 -3.45 -6.79
C LYS A 49 -17.74 -3.17 -6.75
N VAL A 50 -17.38 -1.90 -6.88
CA VAL A 50 -16.03 -1.39 -6.67
C VAL A 50 -16.00 -0.60 -5.38
N THR A 51 -15.12 -1.00 -4.49
CA THR A 51 -15.00 -0.38 -3.16
C THR A 51 -14.12 0.87 -3.19
N TRP A 52 -14.42 1.81 -2.30
CA TRP A 52 -13.65 3.02 -2.06
C TRP A 52 -13.81 3.45 -0.60
N GLN A 53 -12.95 4.33 -0.10
CA GLN A 53 -13.03 4.80 1.30
C GLN A 53 -12.73 6.28 1.45
N ILE A 54 -12.98 6.79 2.66
CA ILE A 54 -12.66 8.15 3.08
C ILE A 54 -11.66 8.04 4.23
N ASP A 55 -10.43 8.44 4.01
CA ASP A 55 -9.43 8.56 5.04
C ASP A 55 -8.61 9.84 4.90
N ARG A 56 -7.78 10.10 5.89
CA ARG A 56 -6.83 11.19 5.89
C ARG A 56 -5.46 10.67 6.25
N ASN A 57 -4.47 11.04 5.45
CA ASN A 57 -3.08 10.88 5.83
C ASN A 57 -2.71 11.97 6.85
N VAL A 58 -2.17 11.58 8.00
CA VAL A 58 -1.56 12.49 8.97
C VAL A 58 -0.14 12.03 9.24
N ASN A 59 0.82 12.84 8.83
CA ASN A 59 2.21 12.52 9.02
C ASN A 59 2.62 12.82 10.47
N THR A 60 3.06 11.82 11.21
CA THR A 60 3.48 11.96 12.61
C THR A 60 4.69 12.87 12.75
N THR A 61 5.59 12.82 11.79
CA THR A 61 6.76 13.70 11.65
C THR A 61 7.30 13.61 10.22
N ASN A 62 7.91 14.69 9.74
CA ASN A 62 8.70 14.66 8.50
C ASN A 62 10.19 14.41 8.75
N VAL A 63 10.63 14.35 10.01
CA VAL A 63 12.03 14.04 10.33
C VAL A 63 12.33 12.58 10.05
N CYS A 64 13.30 12.30 9.17
CA CYS A 64 13.62 10.94 8.78
C CYS A 64 15.12 10.74 8.52
N ILE A 65 15.68 9.68 9.12
CA ILE A 65 17.07 9.26 8.91
C ILE A 65 17.20 8.15 7.84
N ALA A 66 16.10 7.66 7.28
CA ALA A 66 16.15 6.59 6.28
C ALA A 66 16.67 7.04 4.91
N ASN A 67 16.54 8.33 4.60
CA ASN A 67 17.11 8.98 3.42
C ASN A 67 16.77 8.25 2.09
N CYS A 68 15.48 7.97 1.88
CA CYS A 68 15.01 7.32 0.67
C CYS A 68 15.13 8.25 -0.54
N LYS A 69 15.76 7.81 -1.61
CA LYS A 69 16.05 8.64 -2.79
C LYS A 69 14.81 9.06 -3.60
N PHE A 70 13.68 8.37 -3.42
CA PHE A 70 12.41 8.69 -4.10
C PHE A 70 11.48 9.59 -3.28
N CYS A 71 11.85 9.91 -2.01
CA CYS A 71 10.99 10.65 -1.10
C CYS A 71 11.43 12.11 -1.02
N ASN A 72 10.54 13.04 -1.38
CA ASN A 72 10.76 14.49 -1.25
C ASN A 72 10.14 15.07 0.04
N PHE A 73 9.39 14.27 0.76
CA PHE A 73 8.70 14.70 1.97
C PHE A 73 9.62 14.85 3.18
N TYR A 74 10.62 13.97 3.32
CA TYR A 74 11.44 13.93 4.53
C TYR A 74 12.33 15.16 4.70
N ARG A 75 12.60 15.46 5.98
CA ARG A 75 13.63 16.43 6.41
C ARG A 75 14.63 15.74 7.33
N ILE A 76 15.89 16.14 7.26
CA ILE A 76 16.93 15.67 8.20
C ILE A 76 16.70 16.28 9.59
N PRO A 77 17.17 15.64 10.67
CA PRO A 77 17.10 16.23 12.01
C PRO A 77 17.72 17.63 12.06
N GLY A 78 17.02 18.57 12.70
CA GLY A 78 17.47 19.96 12.81
C GLY A 78 17.17 20.85 11.60
N HIS A 79 16.51 20.34 10.55
CA HIS A 79 16.07 21.17 9.45
C HIS A 79 15.02 22.20 9.89
N PRO A 80 15.02 23.46 9.38
CA PRO A 80 14.04 24.48 9.80
C PRO A 80 12.58 24.09 9.59
N GLU A 81 12.28 23.27 8.60
CA GLU A 81 10.92 22.76 8.31
C GLU A 81 10.61 21.44 9.04
N ALA A 82 11.50 20.97 9.92
CA ALA A 82 11.26 19.76 10.68
C ALA A 82 10.12 19.96 11.67
N TYR A 83 9.22 18.95 11.77
CA TYR A 83 8.12 19.00 12.74
C TYR A 83 7.81 17.62 13.33
N ILE A 84 7.16 17.64 14.46
CA ILE A 84 6.44 16.52 15.08
C ILE A 84 5.00 16.97 15.23
N THR A 85 4.05 16.19 14.76
CA THR A 85 2.62 16.52 14.85
C THR A 85 2.15 16.40 16.30
N GLU A 86 1.55 17.46 16.83
CA GLU A 86 1.05 17.56 18.19
C GLU A 86 -0.46 17.23 18.27
N MET A 87 -0.94 16.90 19.46
CA MET A 87 -2.33 16.53 19.71
C MET A 87 -3.38 17.55 19.25
N PRO A 88 -3.20 18.87 19.37
CA PRO A 88 -4.15 19.84 18.81
C PRO A 88 -4.39 19.63 17.31
N THR A 89 -3.33 19.40 16.53
CA THR A 89 -3.40 19.13 15.09
C THR A 89 -4.11 17.80 14.79
N TYR A 90 -3.83 16.74 15.56
CA TYR A 90 -4.58 15.47 15.44
C TYR A 90 -6.07 15.69 15.66
N ARG A 91 -6.47 16.43 16.72
CA ARG A 91 -7.87 16.70 17.03
C ARG A 91 -8.59 17.44 15.90
N GLU A 92 -7.95 18.45 15.36
CA GLU A 92 -8.49 19.21 14.22
C GLU A 92 -8.71 18.30 13.02
N LYS A 93 -7.66 17.59 12.60
CA LYS A 93 -7.69 16.69 11.44
C LYS A 93 -8.70 15.55 11.61
N ILE A 94 -8.83 14.99 12.80
CA ILE A 94 -9.82 13.93 13.09
C ILE A 94 -11.25 14.48 12.99
N ARG A 95 -11.55 15.62 13.58
CA ARG A 95 -12.88 16.23 13.50
C ARG A 95 -13.28 16.53 12.06
N GLU A 96 -12.34 17.04 11.28
CA GLU A 96 -12.56 17.30 9.87
C GLU A 96 -12.76 16.00 9.08
N THR A 97 -11.98 14.94 9.35
CA THR A 97 -12.16 13.61 8.75
C THR A 97 -13.55 13.06 9.03
N ILE A 98 -14.01 13.13 10.28
CA ILE A 98 -15.36 12.69 10.69
C ILE A 98 -16.44 13.52 9.98
N LYS A 99 -16.25 14.84 9.86
CA LYS A 99 -17.17 15.74 9.14
C LYS A 99 -17.35 15.33 7.67
N TYR A 100 -16.30 14.81 7.03
CA TYR A 100 -16.35 14.28 5.67
C TYR A 100 -16.86 12.81 5.60
N GLY A 101 -17.27 12.22 6.71
CA GLY A 101 -17.75 10.83 6.77
C GLY A 101 -16.63 9.80 6.84
N GLY A 102 -15.38 10.21 7.04
CA GLY A 102 -14.25 9.30 7.24
C GLY A 102 -14.23 8.70 8.65
N ASP A 103 -13.69 7.51 8.77
CA ASP A 103 -13.56 6.78 10.03
C ASP A 103 -12.11 6.33 10.32
N GLN A 104 -11.17 6.75 9.48
CA GLN A 104 -9.79 6.28 9.54
C GLN A 104 -8.79 7.41 9.38
N LEU A 105 -7.67 7.29 10.09
CA LEU A 105 -6.43 7.99 9.80
C LEU A 105 -5.39 7.02 9.25
N LEU A 106 -4.70 7.42 8.18
CA LEU A 106 -3.44 6.83 7.75
C LEU A 106 -2.30 7.59 8.44
N LEU A 107 -1.71 7.00 9.48
CA LEU A 107 -0.64 7.62 10.26
C LEU A 107 0.71 7.06 9.83
N GLN A 108 1.41 7.80 9.02
CA GLN A 108 2.76 7.48 8.56
C GLN A 108 3.70 8.66 8.83
N GLY A 109 4.98 8.39 9.03
CA GLY A 109 5.95 9.45 9.28
C GLY A 109 7.37 9.05 8.94
N GLY A 110 8.30 9.94 9.24
CA GLY A 110 9.73 9.66 9.09
C GLY A 110 10.25 8.79 10.23
N HIS A 111 11.37 8.13 9.99
CA HIS A 111 12.16 7.43 11.02
C HIS A 111 12.88 8.48 11.87
N HIS A 112 12.18 9.02 12.84
CA HIS A 112 12.74 10.03 13.76
C HIS A 112 13.68 9.35 14.76
N PRO A 113 14.91 9.87 14.99
CA PRO A 113 15.92 9.19 15.81
C PRO A 113 15.58 9.09 17.29
N GLN A 114 14.59 9.83 17.77
CA GLN A 114 14.22 9.91 19.19
C GLN A 114 12.75 9.53 19.48
N LEU A 115 11.91 9.31 18.45
CA LEU A 115 10.52 8.89 18.66
C LEU A 115 10.45 7.37 18.74
N GLY A 116 10.57 6.84 19.95
CA GLY A 116 10.45 5.42 20.26
C GLY A 116 9.01 4.97 20.51
N LEU A 117 8.86 3.77 21.04
CA LEU A 117 7.56 3.12 21.28
C LEU A 117 6.63 3.96 22.17
N ASP A 118 7.17 4.55 23.22
CA ASP A 118 6.40 5.38 24.16
C ASP A 118 5.66 6.55 23.49
N PHE A 119 6.28 7.17 22.50
CA PHE A 119 5.64 8.25 21.75
C PHE A 119 4.38 7.76 21.03
N TYR A 120 4.48 6.66 20.31
CA TYR A 120 3.35 6.10 19.54
C TYR A 120 2.26 5.55 20.46
N VAL A 121 2.64 4.84 21.53
CA VAL A 121 1.69 4.31 22.53
C VAL A 121 0.90 5.43 23.18
N LYS A 122 1.55 6.51 23.62
CA LYS A 122 0.87 7.69 24.21
C LYS A 122 -0.06 8.34 23.20
N THR A 123 0.41 8.58 21.98
CA THR A 123 -0.37 9.22 20.92
C THR A 123 -1.60 8.39 20.57
N PHE A 124 -1.46 7.08 20.36
CA PHE A 124 -2.58 6.20 20.00
C PHE A 124 -3.61 6.10 21.12
N ARG A 125 -3.16 5.91 22.38
CA ARG A 125 -4.06 5.88 23.54
C ARG A 125 -4.85 7.19 23.67
N GLN A 126 -4.18 8.32 23.52
CA GLN A 126 -4.85 9.63 23.62
C GLN A 126 -5.87 9.83 22.49
N ILE A 127 -5.51 9.47 21.25
CA ILE A 127 -6.48 9.51 20.14
C ILE A 127 -7.67 8.61 20.43
N LYS A 128 -7.45 7.37 20.89
CA LYS A 128 -8.52 6.41 21.17
C LYS A 128 -9.40 6.82 22.36
N GLN A 129 -8.85 7.49 23.35
CA GLN A 129 -9.64 8.04 24.47
C GLN A 129 -10.58 9.16 24.03
N GLU A 130 -10.12 10.04 23.14
CA GLU A 130 -10.90 11.18 22.67
C GLU A 130 -11.82 10.83 21.48
N PHE A 131 -11.40 9.88 20.64
CA PHE A 131 -12.08 9.48 19.41
C PHE A 131 -12.11 7.94 19.28
N PRO A 132 -12.88 7.22 20.10
CA PRO A 132 -12.84 5.74 20.17
C PRO A 132 -13.19 5.04 18.85
N ASN A 133 -13.99 5.67 18.01
CA ASN A 133 -14.45 5.09 16.75
C ASN A 133 -13.48 5.31 15.58
N ILE A 134 -12.52 6.27 15.70
CA ILE A 134 -11.56 6.48 14.63
C ILE A 134 -10.57 5.31 14.54
N LYS A 135 -10.32 4.83 13.34
CA LYS A 135 -9.41 3.72 13.10
C LYS A 135 -7.99 4.24 12.83
N LEU A 136 -7.02 3.58 13.43
CA LEU A 136 -5.59 3.88 13.24
C LEU A 136 -4.99 2.84 12.30
N HIS A 137 -4.87 3.20 11.03
CA HIS A 137 -4.07 2.51 10.02
C HIS A 137 -2.70 3.15 10.04
N ALA A 138 -1.76 2.59 10.79
CA ALA A 138 -0.60 3.37 11.21
C ALA A 138 0.71 2.62 11.05
N LEU A 139 1.77 3.41 10.89
CA LEU A 139 3.13 2.96 10.70
C LEU A 139 3.28 2.10 9.43
N GLY A 140 4.38 1.46 9.30
CA GLY A 140 4.66 0.44 8.30
C GLY A 140 5.79 -0.44 8.82
N PRO A 141 6.11 -1.57 8.19
CA PRO A 141 7.19 -2.42 8.67
C PRO A 141 8.53 -1.71 8.86
N PRO A 142 8.97 -0.76 8.01
CA PRO A 142 10.21 -0.04 8.27
C PRO A 142 10.17 0.83 9.52
N GLU A 143 9.01 1.42 9.86
CA GLU A 143 8.84 2.19 11.10
C GLU A 143 8.84 1.26 12.32
N VAL A 144 8.16 0.10 12.22
CA VAL A 144 8.21 -0.94 13.28
C VAL A 144 9.64 -1.44 13.49
N ALA A 145 10.39 -1.73 12.41
CA ALA A 145 11.81 -2.12 12.50
C ALA A 145 12.66 -1.04 13.17
N HIS A 146 12.41 0.24 12.82
CA HIS A 146 13.11 1.37 13.42
C HIS A 146 12.84 1.47 14.93
N ILE A 147 11.58 1.40 15.35
CA ILE A 147 11.17 1.41 16.76
C ILE A 147 11.79 0.22 17.50
N THR A 148 11.70 -0.98 16.93
CA THR A 148 12.29 -2.20 17.51
C THR A 148 13.79 -2.02 17.80
N LYS A 149 14.50 -1.39 16.86
CA LYS A 149 15.95 -1.10 17.03
C LYS A 149 16.21 -0.05 18.11
N LEU A 150 15.39 1.00 18.19
CA LEU A 150 15.53 2.04 19.24
C LEU A 150 15.32 1.45 20.62
N GLU A 151 14.29 0.61 20.78
CA GLU A 151 13.91 0.00 22.05
C GLU A 151 14.74 -1.23 22.43
N LYS A 152 15.60 -1.73 21.52
CA LYS A 152 16.31 -3.02 21.68
C LYS A 152 15.37 -4.18 22.06
N SER A 153 14.20 -4.20 21.43
CA SER A 153 13.09 -5.11 21.67
C SER A 153 12.90 -6.08 20.49
N THR A 154 11.79 -6.81 20.45
CA THR A 154 11.39 -7.67 19.34
C THR A 154 10.24 -7.03 18.56
N HIS A 155 10.08 -7.38 17.28
CA HIS A 155 8.95 -6.93 16.47
C HIS A 155 7.61 -7.29 17.12
N ARG A 156 7.53 -8.47 17.74
CA ARG A 156 6.33 -8.95 18.42
C ARG A 156 5.95 -8.07 19.60
N GLU A 157 6.90 -7.72 20.46
CA GLU A 157 6.66 -6.84 21.62
C GLU A 157 6.21 -5.45 21.19
N VAL A 158 6.88 -4.87 20.19
CA VAL A 158 6.50 -3.56 19.63
C VAL A 158 5.09 -3.61 19.05
N LEU A 159 4.77 -4.59 18.19
CA LEU A 159 3.44 -4.73 17.59
C LEU A 159 2.37 -5.01 18.64
N THR A 160 2.65 -5.79 19.68
CA THR A 160 1.69 -6.06 20.77
C THR A 160 1.37 -4.76 21.51
N SER A 161 2.39 -3.99 21.91
CA SER A 161 2.20 -2.73 22.62
C SER A 161 1.43 -1.70 21.79
N LEU A 162 1.72 -1.61 20.47
CA LEU A 162 0.99 -0.73 19.57
C LEU A 162 -0.48 -1.16 19.42
N LYS A 163 -0.75 -2.47 19.30
CA LYS A 163 -2.10 -3.01 19.22
C LYS A 163 -2.90 -2.71 20.48
N GLU A 164 -2.33 -2.93 21.66
CA GLU A 164 -2.92 -2.61 22.96
C GLU A 164 -3.16 -1.11 23.15
N ALA A 165 -2.36 -0.27 22.48
CA ALA A 165 -2.53 1.18 22.47
C ALA A 165 -3.61 1.66 21.49
N GLY A 166 -4.11 0.78 20.60
CA GLY A 166 -5.19 1.10 19.67
C GLY A 166 -4.83 1.07 18.19
N LEU A 167 -3.69 0.49 17.79
CA LEU A 167 -3.41 0.20 16.38
C LEU A 167 -4.44 -0.77 15.83
N ASP A 168 -5.23 -0.36 14.83
CA ASP A 168 -6.25 -1.19 14.20
C ASP A 168 -5.70 -2.00 13.01
N SER A 169 -4.76 -1.43 12.25
CA SER A 169 -4.17 -2.10 11.08
C SER A 169 -2.81 -1.50 10.70
N LEU A 170 -2.01 -2.28 10.00
CA LEU A 170 -0.66 -1.92 9.57
C LEU A 170 -0.61 -1.82 8.03
N PRO A 171 -0.31 -0.64 7.45
CA PRO A 171 -0.14 -0.49 6.02
C PRO A 171 1.11 -1.21 5.50
N GLY A 172 1.05 -1.64 4.23
CA GLY A 172 2.19 -2.25 3.52
C GLY A 172 3.28 -1.27 3.11
N ALA A 173 3.32 -0.11 3.75
CA ALA A 173 4.26 0.95 3.44
C ALA A 173 5.72 0.49 3.51
N GLY A 174 6.54 1.11 2.69
CA GLY A 174 7.97 0.84 2.66
C GLY A 174 8.37 -0.51 2.07
N ALA A 175 7.44 -1.21 1.40
CA ALA A 175 7.75 -2.42 0.64
C ALA A 175 8.57 -2.10 -0.61
N GLU A 176 8.21 -1.09 -1.34
CA GLU A 176 8.70 -0.71 -2.67
C GLU A 176 8.83 -1.95 -3.56
N ILE A 177 10.04 -2.50 -3.70
CA ILE A 177 10.31 -3.85 -4.23
C ILE A 177 11.05 -4.65 -3.15
N LEU A 178 10.51 -5.82 -2.77
CA LEU A 178 11.06 -6.69 -1.71
C LEU A 178 12.23 -7.55 -2.22
N VAL A 179 13.19 -6.89 -2.86
CA VAL A 179 14.47 -7.44 -3.31
C VAL A 179 15.60 -6.53 -2.83
N ASP A 180 16.54 -7.06 -2.06
CA ASP A 180 17.54 -6.25 -1.35
C ASP A 180 18.48 -5.48 -2.28
N ARG A 181 18.73 -5.95 -3.51
CA ARG A 181 19.45 -5.16 -4.51
C ARG A 181 18.76 -3.81 -4.75
N VAL A 182 17.46 -3.85 -5.00
CA VAL A 182 16.64 -2.66 -5.23
C VAL A 182 16.60 -1.78 -3.97
N ARG A 183 16.28 -2.39 -2.82
CA ARG A 183 16.15 -1.66 -1.53
C ARG A 183 17.42 -0.91 -1.18
N ARG A 184 18.60 -1.53 -1.34
CA ARG A 184 19.89 -0.86 -1.09
C ARG A 184 20.14 0.33 -2.01
N LEU A 185 19.64 0.31 -3.24
CA LEU A 185 19.76 1.42 -4.20
C LEU A 185 18.86 2.60 -3.87
N ILE A 186 17.58 2.34 -3.50
CA ILE A 186 16.56 3.40 -3.38
C ILE A 186 16.26 3.83 -1.94
N SER A 187 16.45 2.95 -0.94
CA SER A 187 16.04 3.17 0.45
C SER A 187 16.95 2.46 1.46
N LYS A 188 18.26 2.66 1.34
CA LYS A 188 19.29 1.97 2.15
C LYS A 188 19.08 2.05 3.67
N GLY A 189 18.44 3.10 4.17
CA GLY A 189 18.17 3.30 5.59
C GLY A 189 16.93 2.58 6.11
N LYS A 190 16.15 1.90 5.26
CA LYS A 190 15.02 1.05 5.65
C LYS A 190 15.46 -0.39 5.91
N CYS A 191 14.62 -1.16 6.59
CA CYS A 191 14.80 -2.59 6.80
C CYS A 191 14.94 -3.37 5.48
N GLY A 192 15.61 -4.52 5.50
CA GLY A 192 15.72 -5.43 4.36
C GLY A 192 14.39 -6.09 3.99
N ALA A 193 14.36 -6.82 2.89
CA ALA A 193 13.17 -7.50 2.41
C ALA A 193 12.66 -8.55 3.41
N ASP A 194 13.56 -9.37 3.93
CA ASP A 194 13.21 -10.45 4.86
C ASP A 194 12.70 -9.91 6.19
N GLU A 195 13.26 -8.80 6.69
CA GLU A 195 12.78 -8.16 7.91
C GLU A 195 11.40 -7.55 7.73
N TRP A 196 11.13 -6.90 6.57
CA TRP A 196 9.80 -6.40 6.22
C TRP A 196 8.75 -7.53 6.23
N LEU A 197 9.07 -8.67 5.61
CA LEU A 197 8.20 -9.84 5.54
C LEU A 197 7.99 -10.48 6.91
N ALA A 198 9.05 -10.55 7.75
CA ALA A 198 8.98 -11.07 9.11
C ALA A 198 8.05 -10.22 9.99
N ILE A 199 8.11 -8.89 9.89
CA ILE A 199 7.21 -7.98 10.63
C ILE A 199 5.76 -8.21 10.21
N MET A 200 5.48 -8.35 8.91
CA MET A 200 4.12 -8.64 8.44
C MET A 200 3.62 -10.00 8.91
N HIS A 201 4.48 -11.01 8.92
CA HIS A 201 4.14 -12.32 9.44
C HIS A 201 3.81 -12.28 10.95
N GLU A 202 4.58 -11.52 11.76
CA GLU A 202 4.27 -11.32 13.17
C GLU A 202 2.96 -10.53 13.36
N ALA A 203 2.69 -9.51 12.53
CA ALA A 203 1.42 -8.80 12.55
C ALA A 203 0.23 -9.75 12.27
N HIS A 204 0.37 -10.67 11.31
CA HIS A 204 -0.65 -11.69 11.04
C HIS A 204 -0.85 -12.63 12.23
N LYS A 205 0.21 -13.09 12.89
CA LYS A 205 0.10 -13.92 14.11
C LYS A 205 -0.63 -13.21 15.25
N LEU A 206 -0.49 -11.89 15.33
CA LEU A 206 -1.20 -11.05 16.29
C LEU A 206 -2.61 -10.67 15.83
N ASN A 207 -3.08 -11.19 14.69
CA ASN A 207 -4.35 -10.83 14.06
C ASN A 207 -4.49 -9.30 13.86
N ILE A 208 -3.39 -8.65 13.46
CA ILE A 208 -3.41 -7.27 12.98
C ILE A 208 -3.67 -7.33 11.48
N THR A 209 -4.71 -6.63 11.03
CA THR A 209 -5.03 -6.50 9.61
C THR A 209 -3.94 -5.72 8.89
N THR A 210 -3.56 -6.16 7.69
CA THR A 210 -2.50 -5.54 6.91
C THR A 210 -2.91 -5.29 5.46
N SER A 211 -2.16 -4.45 4.76
CA SER A 211 -2.15 -4.38 3.30
C SER A 211 -0.75 -4.67 2.77
N ALA A 212 -0.63 -4.93 1.47
CA ALA A 212 0.65 -5.05 0.79
C ALA A 212 0.72 -4.03 -0.35
N THR A 213 1.90 -3.47 -0.61
CA THR A 213 2.12 -2.47 -1.64
C THR A 213 3.31 -2.83 -2.52
N MET A 214 3.36 -2.29 -3.72
CA MET A 214 4.52 -2.33 -4.60
C MET A 214 4.69 -0.97 -5.26
N MET A 215 5.88 -0.37 -5.18
CA MET A 215 6.26 0.77 -6.02
C MET A 215 7.16 0.28 -7.13
N PHE A 216 6.80 0.48 -8.40
CA PHE A 216 7.53 -0.02 -9.54
C PHE A 216 7.73 1.04 -10.63
N GLY A 217 8.54 0.73 -11.63
CA GLY A 217 8.85 1.62 -12.75
C GLY A 217 10.08 2.50 -12.48
N HIS A 218 11.08 2.01 -11.72
CA HIS A 218 12.30 2.75 -11.40
C HIS A 218 13.59 1.99 -11.77
N VAL A 219 14.15 1.15 -10.88
CA VAL A 219 15.44 0.46 -11.08
C VAL A 219 15.36 -1.06 -11.00
N GLU A 220 14.19 -1.55 -10.74
CA GLU A 220 13.91 -2.99 -10.66
C GLU A 220 13.83 -3.61 -12.06
N THR A 221 14.08 -4.91 -12.12
CA THR A 221 13.82 -5.74 -13.30
C THR A 221 12.39 -6.31 -13.23
N ILE A 222 11.88 -6.77 -14.38
CA ILE A 222 10.58 -7.46 -14.43
C ILE A 222 10.58 -8.68 -13.50
N ARG A 223 11.65 -9.47 -13.50
CA ARG A 223 11.80 -10.62 -12.60
C ARG A 223 11.65 -10.22 -11.12
N GLU A 224 12.24 -9.11 -10.70
CA GLU A 224 12.19 -8.63 -9.31
C GLU A 224 10.76 -8.18 -8.89
N ARG A 225 9.92 -7.73 -9.84
CA ARG A 225 8.50 -7.49 -9.58
C ARG A 225 7.78 -8.80 -9.23
N PHE A 226 8.06 -9.88 -9.94
CA PHE A 226 7.46 -11.20 -9.65
C PHE A 226 8.03 -11.86 -8.39
N GLU A 227 9.31 -11.68 -8.09
CA GLU A 227 9.89 -12.08 -6.80
C GLU A 227 9.16 -11.38 -5.64
N HIS A 228 8.87 -10.10 -5.76
CA HIS A 228 8.09 -9.33 -4.79
C HIS A 228 6.69 -9.93 -4.60
N LEU A 229 5.94 -10.17 -5.68
CA LEU A 229 4.59 -10.74 -5.62
C LEU A 229 4.59 -12.15 -4.98
N VAL A 230 5.55 -12.99 -5.33
CA VAL A 230 5.67 -14.35 -4.76
C VAL A 230 5.96 -14.28 -3.26
N LYS A 231 6.88 -13.42 -2.80
CA LYS A 231 7.18 -13.23 -1.37
C LYS A 231 5.95 -12.77 -0.57
N ILE A 232 5.18 -11.81 -1.10
CA ILE A 232 3.90 -11.37 -0.50
C ILE A 232 2.93 -12.55 -0.39
N ARG A 233 2.75 -13.31 -1.47
CA ARG A 233 1.87 -14.49 -1.51
C ARG A 233 2.27 -15.56 -0.49
N GLU A 234 3.57 -15.79 -0.33
CA GLU A 234 4.09 -16.76 0.63
C GLU A 234 3.80 -16.38 2.08
N VAL A 235 3.95 -15.09 2.45
CA VAL A 235 3.55 -14.60 3.77
C VAL A 235 2.06 -14.76 3.97
N GLN A 236 1.25 -14.42 2.97
CA GLN A 236 -0.21 -14.61 3.03
C GLN A 236 -0.59 -16.10 3.21
N ALA A 237 0.08 -17.01 2.53
CA ALA A 237 -0.18 -18.45 2.63
C ALA A 237 0.19 -19.03 4.01
N LYS A 238 1.17 -18.43 4.68
CA LYS A 238 1.66 -18.87 6.01
C LYS A 238 0.94 -18.20 7.19
N LYS A 239 -0.04 -17.32 6.95
CA LYS A 239 -0.81 -16.67 8.02
C LYS A 239 -1.60 -17.70 8.82
N PRO A 240 -1.86 -17.48 10.12
CA PRO A 240 -2.80 -18.28 10.87
C PRO A 240 -4.19 -18.26 10.22
N GLU A 241 -4.93 -19.37 10.34
CA GLU A 241 -6.26 -19.51 9.72
C GLU A 241 -7.24 -18.39 10.13
N HIS A 242 -7.25 -18.03 11.40
CA HIS A 242 -8.09 -16.97 11.95
C HIS A 242 -7.68 -15.55 11.57
N ALA A 243 -6.46 -15.38 11.04
CA ALA A 243 -5.95 -14.06 10.69
C ALA A 243 -6.43 -13.63 9.30
N LYS A 244 -6.80 -12.36 9.18
CA LYS A 244 -7.17 -11.78 7.88
C LYS A 244 -5.96 -11.66 6.93
N GLY A 245 -4.79 -11.35 7.47
CA GLY A 245 -3.56 -11.15 6.70
C GLY A 245 -3.62 -9.90 5.83
N PHE A 246 -3.06 -9.98 4.62
CA PHE A 246 -3.17 -8.92 3.64
C PHE A 246 -4.59 -8.86 3.05
N LEU A 247 -5.33 -7.82 3.38
CA LEU A 247 -6.68 -7.60 2.82
C LEU A 247 -6.64 -7.08 1.39
N ALA A 248 -5.60 -6.32 1.04
CA ALA A 248 -5.45 -5.71 -0.26
C ALA A 248 -3.99 -5.69 -0.71
N PHE A 249 -3.81 -5.67 -2.03
CA PHE A 249 -2.56 -5.35 -2.69
C PHE A 249 -2.71 -4.06 -3.50
N ILE A 250 -1.74 -3.13 -3.34
CA ILE A 250 -1.78 -1.78 -3.90
C ILE A 250 -0.51 -1.53 -4.70
N PRO A 251 -0.49 -1.81 -6.01
CA PRO A 251 0.63 -1.41 -6.86
C PRO A 251 0.48 0.07 -7.24
N TRP A 252 1.59 0.80 -7.23
CA TRP A 252 1.65 2.21 -7.65
C TRP A 252 2.96 2.50 -8.37
N THR A 253 2.96 3.52 -9.23
CA THR A 253 4.12 3.85 -10.05
C THR A 253 5.02 4.84 -9.35
N PHE A 254 6.34 4.67 -9.52
CA PHE A 254 7.32 5.66 -9.09
C PHE A 254 6.95 7.04 -9.63
N GLN A 255 7.02 8.05 -8.77
CA GLN A 255 6.88 9.46 -9.14
C GLN A 255 8.26 10.09 -9.04
N ASP A 256 8.72 10.77 -10.09
CA ASP A 256 10.13 11.13 -10.24
C ASP A 256 10.46 12.62 -10.13
N VAL A 257 9.44 13.49 -10.05
CA VAL A 257 9.65 14.95 -10.03
C VAL A 257 10.53 15.33 -8.84
N ASP A 258 11.68 15.94 -9.16
CA ASP A 258 12.68 16.46 -8.22
C ASP A 258 13.26 15.45 -7.21
N THR A 259 13.02 14.14 -7.39
CA THR A 259 13.56 13.12 -6.49
C THR A 259 15.07 12.91 -6.69
N LEU A 260 15.76 12.53 -5.62
CA LEU A 260 17.17 12.13 -5.71
C LEU A 260 17.38 10.89 -6.60
N LEU A 261 16.36 10.04 -6.70
CA LEU A 261 16.39 8.84 -7.53
C LEU A 261 16.39 9.20 -9.02
N ALA A 262 15.60 10.19 -9.44
CA ALA A 262 15.56 10.68 -10.81
C ALA A 262 16.88 11.37 -11.25
N LYS A 263 17.71 11.81 -10.30
CA LYS A 263 19.06 12.36 -10.61
C LYS A 263 20.06 11.28 -11.03
N ILE A 264 19.73 9.99 -10.83
CA ILE A 264 20.56 8.89 -11.33
C ILE A 264 20.31 8.74 -12.82
N ARG A 265 21.41 8.75 -13.62
CA ARG A 265 21.34 8.65 -15.08
C ARG A 265 20.53 7.43 -15.51
N GLY A 266 19.52 7.64 -16.32
CA GLY A 266 18.65 6.59 -16.88
C GLY A 266 17.50 6.15 -15.96
N VAL A 267 17.32 6.80 -14.81
CA VAL A 267 16.21 6.50 -13.88
C VAL A 267 15.14 7.59 -14.01
N HIS A 268 14.02 7.23 -14.60
CA HIS A 268 12.82 8.06 -14.67
C HIS A 268 11.60 7.17 -14.53
N ASN A 269 10.44 7.77 -14.32
CA ASN A 269 9.17 7.03 -14.44
C ASN A 269 8.87 6.75 -15.92
N LEU A 270 9.15 5.54 -16.37
CA LEU A 270 8.86 5.08 -17.73
C LEU A 270 7.54 4.28 -17.82
N THR A 271 6.80 4.15 -16.73
CA THR A 271 5.60 3.32 -16.66
C THR A 271 4.48 3.93 -17.49
N THR A 272 4.12 3.29 -18.59
CA THR A 272 2.97 3.67 -19.40
C THR A 272 1.65 3.20 -18.75
N ALA A 273 0.52 3.73 -19.22
CA ALA A 273 -0.81 3.26 -18.81
C ALA A 273 -0.99 1.75 -19.09
N GLU A 274 -0.55 1.28 -20.27
CA GLU A 274 -0.61 -0.14 -20.62
C GLU A 274 0.21 -1.00 -19.66
N GLU A 275 1.43 -0.59 -19.31
CA GLU A 275 2.27 -1.33 -18.36
C GLU A 275 1.63 -1.40 -16.98
N TYR A 276 1.02 -0.31 -16.51
CA TYR A 276 0.31 -0.32 -15.25
C TYR A 276 -0.89 -1.27 -15.26
N ILE A 277 -1.72 -1.24 -16.32
CA ILE A 277 -2.85 -2.14 -16.52
C ILE A 277 -2.37 -3.60 -16.56
N ARG A 278 -1.28 -3.90 -17.28
CA ARG A 278 -0.64 -5.21 -17.32
C ARG A 278 -0.24 -5.68 -15.93
N MET A 279 0.38 -4.82 -15.13
CA MET A 279 0.78 -5.15 -13.76
C MET A 279 -0.41 -5.35 -12.80
N ILE A 280 -1.51 -4.63 -12.96
CA ILE A 280 -2.77 -4.88 -12.22
C ILE A 280 -3.30 -6.28 -12.55
N ALA A 281 -3.40 -6.62 -13.83
CA ALA A 281 -3.88 -7.94 -14.25
C ALA A 281 -2.99 -9.08 -13.73
N LEU A 282 -1.68 -8.92 -13.87
CA LEU A 282 -0.70 -9.90 -13.36
C LEU A 282 -0.70 -9.99 -11.83
N SER A 283 -0.92 -8.88 -11.12
CA SER A 283 -1.08 -8.90 -9.66
C SER A 283 -2.30 -9.75 -9.24
N ARG A 284 -3.44 -9.60 -9.94
CA ARG A 284 -4.62 -10.45 -9.73
C ARG A 284 -4.32 -11.93 -9.98
N ILE A 285 -3.55 -12.22 -11.02
CA ILE A 285 -3.17 -13.58 -11.40
C ILE A 285 -2.19 -14.18 -10.38
N MET A 286 -1.17 -13.45 -9.98
CA MET A 286 -0.10 -13.93 -9.10
C MET A 286 -0.46 -14.02 -7.62
N LEU A 287 -1.50 -13.28 -7.19
CA LEU A 287 -1.93 -13.17 -5.79
C LEU A 287 -3.32 -13.78 -5.54
N PRO A 288 -3.53 -15.08 -5.79
CA PRO A 288 -4.86 -15.71 -5.69
C PRO A 288 -5.47 -15.68 -4.28
N THR A 289 -4.67 -15.50 -3.25
CA THR A 289 -5.09 -15.48 -1.85
C THR A 289 -5.32 -14.07 -1.30
N ILE A 290 -5.04 -13.02 -2.08
CA ILE A 290 -5.35 -11.63 -1.72
C ILE A 290 -6.58 -11.19 -2.49
N LYS A 291 -7.68 -10.96 -1.75
CA LYS A 291 -8.99 -10.72 -2.34
C LYS A 291 -9.09 -9.39 -3.11
N ASN A 292 -8.47 -8.34 -2.59
CA ASN A 292 -8.66 -7.00 -3.14
C ASN A 292 -7.38 -6.51 -3.83
N ILE A 293 -7.53 -6.03 -5.07
CA ILE A 293 -6.48 -5.35 -5.82
C ILE A 293 -6.96 -3.91 -6.06
N GLN A 294 -6.17 -2.95 -5.59
CA GLN A 294 -6.50 -1.53 -5.70
C GLN A 294 -5.89 -0.92 -6.95
N ALA A 295 -6.67 -0.14 -7.69
CA ALA A 295 -6.19 0.76 -8.73
C ALA A 295 -5.71 2.07 -8.10
N SER A 296 -4.42 2.40 -8.23
CA SER A 296 -3.81 3.57 -7.59
C SER A 296 -3.98 4.83 -8.45
N TRP A 297 -5.20 5.36 -8.53
CA TRP A 297 -5.55 6.53 -9.32
C TRP A 297 -4.65 7.76 -9.04
N LEU A 298 -4.14 7.87 -7.82
CA LEU A 298 -3.27 8.99 -7.41
C LEU A 298 -2.03 9.13 -8.31
N THR A 299 -1.46 8.00 -8.75
CA THR A 299 -0.22 7.98 -9.54
C THR A 299 -0.46 7.84 -11.04
N VAL A 300 -1.61 7.28 -11.46
CA VAL A 300 -1.85 6.96 -12.88
C VAL A 300 -3.04 7.72 -13.50
N GLY A 301 -3.76 8.47 -12.67
CA GLY A 301 -4.93 9.25 -13.08
C GLY A 301 -6.21 8.43 -13.24
N LYS A 302 -7.33 9.16 -13.41
CA LYS A 302 -8.69 8.62 -13.48
C LYS A 302 -8.85 7.56 -14.56
N GLN A 303 -8.47 7.89 -15.80
CA GLN A 303 -8.75 7.05 -16.98
C GLN A 303 -8.03 5.70 -16.88
N THR A 304 -6.75 5.70 -16.55
CA THR A 304 -5.99 4.45 -16.37
C THR A 304 -6.58 3.62 -15.24
N ALA A 305 -6.94 4.25 -14.11
CA ALA A 305 -7.55 3.55 -12.99
C ALA A 305 -8.92 2.94 -13.33
N GLN A 306 -9.74 3.61 -14.16
CA GLN A 306 -11.01 3.08 -14.67
C GLN A 306 -10.80 1.81 -15.51
N VAL A 307 -9.81 1.79 -16.42
CA VAL A 307 -9.47 0.60 -17.21
C VAL A 307 -9.00 -0.54 -16.31
N CYS A 308 -8.27 -0.25 -15.23
CA CYS A 308 -7.82 -1.26 -14.27
C CYS A 308 -8.96 -2.03 -13.59
N LEU A 309 -10.16 -1.43 -13.48
CA LEU A 309 -11.34 -2.14 -12.96
C LEU A 309 -11.78 -3.30 -13.85
N HIS A 310 -11.52 -3.18 -15.17
CA HIS A 310 -11.71 -4.25 -16.15
C HIS A 310 -10.49 -5.17 -16.31
N ALA A 311 -9.41 -4.87 -15.59
CA ALA A 311 -8.18 -5.64 -15.57
C ALA A 311 -7.96 -6.37 -14.22
N GLY A 312 -9.03 -6.61 -13.47
CA GLY A 312 -9.00 -7.38 -12.23
C GLY A 312 -8.91 -6.55 -10.94
N ALA A 313 -8.82 -5.22 -10.98
CA ALA A 313 -8.97 -4.40 -9.78
C ALA A 313 -10.44 -4.39 -9.32
N ASN A 314 -10.67 -4.24 -8.01
CA ASN A 314 -12.01 -4.16 -7.41
C ASN A 314 -12.09 -3.11 -6.30
N ASP A 315 -11.04 -2.31 -6.15
CA ASP A 315 -10.97 -1.23 -5.18
C ASP A 315 -10.35 0.00 -5.81
N PHE A 316 -10.93 1.16 -5.54
CA PHE A 316 -10.45 2.44 -6.07
C PHE A 316 -9.66 3.25 -5.02
N GLY A 317 -9.50 2.68 -3.83
CA GLY A 317 -8.77 3.28 -2.71
C GLY A 317 -9.54 4.41 -2.03
N SER A 318 -8.81 5.34 -1.47
CA SER A 318 -9.35 6.46 -0.72
C SER A 318 -9.40 7.75 -1.54
N ILE A 319 -10.32 8.67 -1.19
CA ILE A 319 -10.26 10.06 -1.67
C ILE A 319 -9.03 10.80 -1.14
N MET A 320 -8.37 10.28 -0.09
CA MET A 320 -7.16 10.84 0.54
C MET A 320 -7.32 12.35 0.80
N ILE A 321 -8.12 12.71 1.83
CA ILE A 321 -8.42 14.12 2.19
C ILE A 321 -7.14 14.96 2.23
N GLU A 322 -6.04 14.35 2.69
CA GLU A 322 -4.71 14.96 2.68
C GLU A 322 -3.68 13.92 2.21
N GLU A 323 -2.85 14.28 1.26
CA GLU A 323 -1.73 13.47 0.79
C GLU A 323 -0.52 14.37 0.57
N ASN A 324 0.57 14.11 1.28
CA ASN A 324 1.75 14.99 1.33
C ASN A 324 3.03 14.31 0.81
N VAL A 325 3.02 12.99 0.62
CA VAL A 325 4.24 12.22 0.34
C VAL A 325 4.43 12.00 -1.17
N VAL A 326 3.41 11.46 -1.83
CA VAL A 326 3.45 11.16 -3.26
C VAL A 326 3.24 12.42 -4.09
N SER A 327 2.39 13.34 -3.60
CA SER A 327 2.19 14.65 -4.23
C SER A 327 3.45 15.52 -4.22
N ALA A 328 4.30 15.41 -3.18
CA ALA A 328 5.60 16.06 -3.14
C ALA A 328 6.59 15.55 -4.23
N ALA A 329 6.34 14.38 -4.80
CA ALA A 329 7.10 13.82 -5.92
C ALA A 329 6.38 13.98 -7.28
N GLY A 330 5.31 14.81 -7.34
CA GLY A 330 4.69 15.25 -8.58
C GLY A 330 3.36 14.60 -8.94
N ALA A 331 2.74 13.78 -8.08
CA ALA A 331 1.40 13.23 -8.35
C ALA A 331 0.33 14.34 -8.29
N PRO A 332 -0.33 14.69 -9.43
CA PRO A 332 -1.22 15.84 -9.49
C PRO A 332 -2.69 15.51 -9.25
N HIS A 333 -3.03 14.23 -9.18
CA HIS A 333 -4.43 13.79 -9.21
C HIS A 333 -5.10 13.94 -7.84
N ARG A 334 -6.39 14.26 -7.85
CA ARG A 334 -7.20 14.39 -6.63
C ARG A 334 -8.64 13.97 -6.92
N PHE A 335 -9.25 13.32 -5.93
CA PHE A 335 -10.68 13.01 -5.94
C PHE A 335 -11.41 13.65 -4.76
N THR A 336 -12.65 14.01 -4.99
CA THR A 336 -13.64 14.30 -3.96
C THR A 336 -14.55 13.10 -3.77
N TYR A 337 -15.40 13.14 -2.75
CA TYR A 337 -16.46 12.16 -2.51
C TYR A 337 -17.27 11.87 -3.80
N LYS A 338 -17.74 12.94 -4.48
CA LYS A 338 -18.55 12.80 -5.68
C LYS A 338 -17.74 12.26 -6.86
N THR A 339 -16.58 12.82 -7.10
CA THR A 339 -15.80 12.48 -8.31
C THR A 339 -15.21 11.07 -8.29
N ILE A 340 -14.96 10.47 -7.12
CA ILE A 340 -14.55 9.06 -7.03
C ILE A 340 -15.70 8.12 -7.37
N GLN A 341 -16.92 8.43 -6.92
CA GLN A 341 -18.11 7.68 -7.26
C GLN A 341 -18.45 7.80 -8.75
N ASP A 342 -18.39 9.03 -9.29
CA ASP A 342 -18.61 9.29 -10.72
C ASP A 342 -17.61 8.48 -11.56
N ALA A 343 -16.32 8.44 -11.16
CA ALA A 343 -15.29 7.67 -11.86
C ALA A 343 -15.58 6.16 -11.89
N ILE A 344 -16.07 5.60 -10.78
CA ILE A 344 -16.44 4.18 -10.69
C ILE A 344 -17.69 3.91 -11.55
N THR A 345 -18.69 4.78 -11.48
CA THR A 345 -19.94 4.64 -12.25
C THR A 345 -19.70 4.77 -13.76
N GLU A 346 -18.89 5.72 -14.18
CA GLU A 346 -18.50 5.88 -15.60
C GLU A 346 -17.77 4.66 -16.15
N ALA A 347 -17.03 3.93 -15.29
CA ALA A 347 -16.41 2.66 -15.65
C ALA A 347 -17.40 1.47 -15.70
N GLY A 348 -18.68 1.68 -15.43
CA GLY A 348 -19.72 0.65 -15.48
C GLY A 348 -19.88 -0.19 -14.20
N PHE A 349 -19.36 0.30 -13.05
CA PHE A 349 -19.46 -0.38 -11.77
C PHE A 349 -20.30 0.40 -10.76
N GLU A 350 -20.79 -0.29 -9.73
CA GLU A 350 -21.48 0.32 -8.59
C GLU A 350 -20.45 0.73 -7.52
N PRO A 351 -20.37 2.01 -7.12
CA PRO A 351 -19.46 2.44 -6.06
C PRO A 351 -19.99 2.01 -4.69
N GLN A 352 -19.13 1.41 -3.87
CA GLN A 352 -19.45 0.98 -2.52
C GLN A 352 -18.45 1.56 -1.50
N LEU A 353 -18.93 2.40 -0.60
CA LEU A 353 -18.12 2.88 0.53
C LEU A 353 -17.77 1.70 1.46
N ARG A 354 -16.52 1.63 1.92
CA ARG A 354 -16.03 0.61 2.85
C ARG A 354 -15.20 1.20 3.99
N ASN A 355 -15.01 0.40 5.03
CA ASN A 355 -13.98 0.63 6.04
C ASN A 355 -12.66 -0.11 5.68
N GLN A 356 -11.64 -0.03 6.56
CA GLN A 356 -10.35 -0.71 6.36
C GLN A 356 -10.45 -2.24 6.43
N GLN A 357 -11.49 -2.79 7.03
CA GLN A 357 -11.73 -4.24 7.06
C GLN A 357 -12.44 -4.76 5.81
N TYR A 358 -12.67 -3.90 4.82
CA TYR A 358 -13.47 -4.15 3.62
C TYR A 358 -14.94 -4.51 3.91
N GLU A 359 -15.44 -4.04 5.04
CA GLU A 359 -16.85 -4.09 5.39
C GLU A 359 -17.57 -2.87 4.78
N TRP A 360 -18.75 -3.10 4.24
CA TRP A 360 -19.52 -2.05 3.58
C TRP A 360 -20.05 -1.04 4.59
N ARG A 361 -20.05 0.20 4.18
CA ARG A 361 -20.63 1.32 4.93
C ARG A 361 -21.73 1.98 4.09
N GLU A 362 -22.68 2.56 4.79
CA GLU A 362 -23.76 3.36 4.21
C GLU A 362 -23.31 4.79 3.93
#